data_ed06301578aa6b03736ea270733d6a60
#
_entry.id   ed06301578aa6b03736ea270733d6a60
#
_cell.length_a   1.000
_cell.length_b   1.000
_cell.length_c   1.000
_cell.angle_alpha   90.00
_cell.angle_beta   90.00
_cell.angle_gamma   90.00
#
_symmetry.space_group_name_H-M   'P 1'
#
loop_
_entity.id
_entity.type
_entity.pdbx_description
1 polymer ?
#
loop_
_entity_poly.entity_id
_entity_poly.type
_entity_poly.pdbx_seq_one_letter_code
_entity_poly.pdbx_strand_id
1 'polypeptide(L)'
;DTNFRQITTIITASDEDLAKFRDAILQYASTSTKPLAEITSALSAAIGSGVDWSKSLDLIATAERLAVATRADLDSTTKVLVSTLNSYGMQIGDAGKLSDLFFKIIDDGDISMNDLAASFAKVAPVAKIAGVSLEEIGAAIAVLTASGIKPAESIEYLRGAISNILSPSKDAKELAESLGITWGAAGLKADGLAGLLQKVSAATGGSAEQMKVLFGDIGAFTAAATLA
;
A
#
# COMPACT_ATOMS: atom_id res chain seq x y z
N ASP A 1 -10.82 -28.24 -8.95
CA ASP A 1 -9.74 -28.51 -9.90
C ASP A 1 -9.61 -27.54 -11.10
N THR A 2 -10.63 -26.74 -11.38
CA THR A 2 -10.55 -25.74 -12.45
C THR A 2 -9.47 -24.70 -12.19
N ASN A 3 -9.36 -24.19 -10.97
CA ASN A 3 -8.37 -23.19 -10.59
C ASN A 3 -6.94 -23.77 -10.63
N PHE A 4 -6.73 -25.04 -10.24
CA PHE A 4 -5.43 -25.68 -10.36
C PHE A 4 -4.99 -25.84 -11.83
N ARG A 5 -5.92 -26.17 -12.72
CA ARG A 5 -5.63 -26.19 -14.16
C ARG A 5 -5.20 -24.82 -14.69
N GLN A 6 -5.81 -23.75 -14.22
CA GLN A 6 -5.38 -22.39 -14.58
C GLN A 6 -3.95 -22.12 -14.12
N ILE A 7 -3.60 -22.53 -12.89
CA ILE A 7 -2.23 -22.38 -12.38
C ILE A 7 -1.24 -23.13 -13.29
N THR A 8 -1.53 -24.38 -13.66
CA THR A 8 -0.64 -25.18 -14.50
C THR A 8 -0.46 -24.63 -15.93
N THR A 9 -1.35 -23.76 -16.41
CA THR A 9 -1.19 -23.11 -17.72
C THR A 9 -0.26 -21.89 -17.69
N ILE A 10 -0.01 -21.33 -16.51
CA ILE A 10 0.78 -20.09 -16.34
C ILE A 10 2.16 -20.33 -15.74
N ILE A 11 2.45 -21.57 -15.31
CA ILE A 11 3.77 -21.95 -14.80
C ILE A 11 4.48 -22.91 -15.75
N THR A 12 5.79 -22.73 -15.86
CA THR A 12 6.66 -23.67 -16.58
C THR A 12 7.40 -24.52 -15.55
N ALA A 13 6.99 -25.77 -15.41
CA ALA A 13 7.59 -26.72 -14.48
C ALA A 13 7.47 -28.15 -15.04
N SER A 14 8.24 -29.09 -14.52
CA SER A 14 8.11 -30.51 -14.87
C SER A 14 6.81 -31.09 -14.30
N ASP A 15 6.33 -32.18 -14.91
CA ASP A 15 5.14 -32.88 -14.40
C ASP A 15 5.34 -33.35 -12.95
N GLU A 16 6.56 -33.73 -12.58
CA GLU A 16 6.92 -34.12 -11.21
C GLU A 16 6.78 -32.91 -10.24
N ASP A 17 7.27 -31.73 -10.62
CA ASP A 17 7.20 -30.52 -9.80
C ASP A 17 5.76 -30.04 -9.67
N LEU A 18 4.97 -30.13 -10.76
CA LEU A 18 3.54 -29.84 -10.74
C LEU A 18 2.78 -30.77 -9.80
N ALA A 19 3.11 -32.06 -9.77
CA ALA A 19 2.51 -33.02 -8.86
C ALA A 19 2.88 -32.70 -7.41
N LYS A 20 4.15 -32.40 -7.11
CA LYS A 20 4.60 -31.97 -5.78
C LYS A 20 3.91 -30.68 -5.32
N PHE A 21 3.78 -29.71 -6.21
CA PHE A 21 3.11 -28.44 -5.90
C PHE A 21 1.63 -28.64 -5.60
N ARG A 22 0.95 -29.49 -6.39
CA ARG A 22 -0.45 -29.85 -6.11
C ARG A 22 -0.60 -30.49 -4.74
N ASP A 23 0.26 -31.46 -4.41
CA ASP A 23 0.21 -32.16 -3.13
C ASP A 23 0.51 -31.20 -1.96
N ALA A 24 1.42 -30.25 -2.14
CA ALA A 24 1.69 -29.18 -1.17
C ALA A 24 0.46 -28.26 -0.96
N ILE A 25 -0.24 -27.89 -2.04
CA ILE A 25 -1.49 -27.11 -1.94
C ILE A 25 -2.57 -27.89 -1.16
N LEU A 26 -2.75 -29.19 -1.44
CA LEU A 26 -3.72 -30.03 -0.76
C LEU A 26 -3.37 -30.20 0.74
N GLN A 27 -2.09 -30.41 1.03
CA GLN A 27 -1.60 -30.47 2.41
C GLN A 27 -1.84 -29.15 3.14
N TYR A 28 -1.51 -28.01 2.53
CA TYR A 28 -1.76 -26.70 3.10
C TYR A 28 -3.26 -26.49 3.36
N ALA A 29 -4.11 -26.80 2.39
CA ALA A 29 -5.56 -26.65 2.50
C ALA A 29 -6.17 -27.53 3.60
N SER A 30 -5.56 -28.66 3.96
CA SER A 30 -6.03 -29.53 5.03
C SER A 30 -5.87 -28.91 6.43
N THR A 31 -5.00 -27.94 6.60
CA THR A 31 -4.71 -27.23 7.85
C THR A 31 -5.15 -25.77 7.83
N SER A 32 -5.48 -25.23 6.66
CA SER A 32 -5.95 -23.86 6.48
C SER A 32 -7.38 -23.67 6.97
N THR A 33 -7.70 -22.47 7.41
CA THR A 33 -9.06 -22.03 7.74
C THR A 33 -9.86 -21.63 6.50
N LYS A 34 -9.20 -21.52 5.34
CA LYS A 34 -9.81 -21.10 4.08
C LYS A 34 -10.11 -22.29 3.17
N PRO A 35 -11.21 -22.26 2.42
CA PRO A 35 -11.53 -23.30 1.46
C PRO A 35 -10.47 -23.44 0.38
N LEU A 36 -10.26 -24.67 -0.12
CA LEU A 36 -9.30 -24.93 -1.23
C LEU A 36 -9.54 -24.02 -2.45
N ALA A 37 -10.79 -23.69 -2.75
CA ALA A 37 -11.13 -22.80 -3.86
C ALA A 37 -10.58 -21.37 -3.67
N GLU A 38 -10.64 -20.81 -2.45
CA GLU A 38 -10.07 -19.51 -2.15
C GLU A 38 -8.54 -19.55 -2.21
N ILE A 39 -7.91 -20.60 -1.67
CA ILE A 39 -6.45 -20.79 -1.71
C ILE A 39 -5.95 -20.85 -3.14
N THR A 40 -6.59 -21.65 -3.99
CA THR A 40 -6.19 -21.80 -5.40
C THR A 40 -6.47 -20.55 -6.22
N SER A 41 -7.52 -19.77 -5.90
CA SER A 41 -7.76 -18.46 -6.50
C SER A 41 -6.64 -17.47 -6.17
N ALA A 42 -6.32 -17.34 -4.89
CA ALA A 42 -5.26 -16.45 -4.42
C ALA A 42 -3.87 -16.84 -4.97
N LEU A 43 -3.56 -18.14 -5.05
CA LEU A 43 -2.35 -18.66 -5.71
C LEU A 43 -2.29 -18.26 -7.19
N SER A 44 -3.39 -18.45 -7.92
CA SER A 44 -3.48 -18.07 -9.34
C SER A 44 -3.26 -16.56 -9.52
N ALA A 45 -3.85 -15.74 -8.67
CA ALA A 45 -3.69 -14.29 -8.69
C ALA A 45 -2.24 -13.88 -8.39
N ALA A 46 -1.60 -14.48 -7.39
CA ALA A 46 -0.21 -14.21 -7.01
C ALA A 46 0.76 -14.57 -8.14
N ILE A 47 0.65 -15.79 -8.68
CA ILE A 47 1.51 -16.28 -9.76
C ILE A 47 1.28 -15.45 -11.03
N GLY A 48 0.03 -15.15 -11.39
CA GLY A 48 -0.30 -14.28 -12.51
C GLY A 48 0.23 -12.84 -12.37
N SER A 49 0.53 -12.41 -11.16
CA SER A 49 1.16 -11.11 -10.85
C SER A 49 2.68 -11.17 -10.75
N GLY A 50 3.30 -12.29 -11.17
CA GLY A 50 4.75 -12.46 -11.26
C GLY A 50 5.40 -13.09 -10.03
N VAL A 51 4.63 -13.59 -9.08
CA VAL A 51 5.20 -14.35 -7.95
C VAL A 51 5.68 -15.71 -8.44
N ASP A 52 6.91 -16.07 -8.10
CA ASP A 52 7.45 -17.40 -8.37
C ASP A 52 6.56 -18.45 -7.69
N TRP A 53 6.11 -19.43 -8.49
CA TRP A 53 5.19 -20.46 -8.00
C TRP A 53 5.76 -21.25 -6.82
N SER A 54 7.07 -21.47 -6.76
CA SER A 54 7.74 -22.18 -5.67
C SER A 54 7.68 -21.43 -4.33
N LYS A 55 7.47 -20.12 -4.35
CA LYS A 55 7.35 -19.23 -3.17
C LYS A 55 5.91 -18.80 -2.89
N SER A 56 5.00 -19.17 -3.78
CA SER A 56 3.62 -18.66 -3.73
C SER A 56 2.86 -19.17 -2.50
N LEU A 57 3.07 -20.40 -2.06
CA LEU A 57 2.43 -20.95 -0.86
C LEU A 57 2.85 -20.22 0.42
N ASP A 58 4.11 -19.84 0.56
CA ASP A 58 4.61 -19.08 1.72
C ASP A 58 3.94 -17.69 1.77
N LEU A 59 3.78 -17.06 0.59
CA LEU A 59 3.07 -15.80 0.47
C LEU A 59 1.59 -15.97 0.86
N ILE A 60 0.91 -17.03 0.37
CA ILE A 60 -0.50 -17.29 0.72
C ILE A 60 -0.64 -17.56 2.22
N ALA A 61 0.28 -18.30 2.83
CA ALA A 61 0.26 -18.52 4.27
C ALA A 61 0.37 -17.22 5.07
N THR A 62 1.16 -16.27 4.58
CA THR A 62 1.29 -14.94 5.17
C THR A 62 0.02 -14.12 4.95
N ALA A 63 -0.52 -14.12 3.73
CA ALA A 63 -1.76 -13.43 3.40
C ALA A 63 -2.96 -13.99 4.18
N GLU A 64 -3.03 -15.32 4.38
CA GLU A 64 -4.10 -15.94 5.17
C GLU A 64 -4.05 -15.49 6.63
N ARG A 65 -2.87 -15.48 7.27
CA ARG A 65 -2.76 -14.98 8.64
C ARG A 65 -3.28 -13.56 8.78
N LEU A 66 -2.90 -12.66 7.86
CA LEU A 66 -3.38 -11.29 7.85
C LEU A 66 -4.89 -11.23 7.59
N ALA A 67 -5.39 -11.96 6.59
CA ALA A 67 -6.81 -12.00 6.25
C ALA A 67 -7.68 -12.51 7.41
N VAL A 68 -7.22 -13.54 8.11
CA VAL A 68 -7.92 -14.09 9.30
C VAL A 68 -7.89 -13.08 10.45
N ALA A 69 -6.72 -12.52 10.76
CA ALA A 69 -6.58 -11.55 11.85
C ALA A 69 -7.43 -10.29 11.65
N THR A 70 -7.61 -9.86 10.40
CA THR A 70 -8.36 -8.66 10.03
C THR A 70 -9.77 -8.94 9.52
N ARG A 71 -10.19 -10.21 9.49
CA ARG A 71 -11.49 -10.68 8.94
C ARG A 71 -11.72 -10.26 7.49
N ALA A 72 -10.64 -10.28 6.72
CA ALA A 72 -10.63 -9.85 5.32
C ALA A 72 -10.72 -11.02 4.34
N ASP A 73 -10.92 -10.68 3.08
CA ASP A 73 -10.89 -11.58 1.95
C ASP A 73 -9.44 -11.98 1.61
N LEU A 74 -9.18 -13.27 1.41
CA LEU A 74 -7.84 -13.79 1.13
C LEU A 74 -7.30 -13.29 -0.20
N ASP A 75 -8.14 -13.26 -1.25
CA ASP A 75 -7.74 -12.85 -2.59
C ASP A 75 -7.36 -11.37 -2.61
N SER A 76 -8.17 -10.50 -2.00
CA SER A 76 -7.90 -9.06 -1.87
C SER A 76 -6.64 -8.79 -1.06
N THR A 77 -6.46 -9.50 0.07
CA THR A 77 -5.26 -9.39 0.91
C THR A 77 -4.00 -9.83 0.15
N THR A 78 -4.08 -10.95 -0.58
CA THR A 78 -2.97 -11.42 -1.42
C THR A 78 -2.61 -10.41 -2.50
N LYS A 79 -3.59 -9.87 -3.21
CA LYS A 79 -3.38 -8.87 -4.28
C LYS A 79 -2.69 -7.61 -3.77
N VAL A 80 -3.10 -7.06 -2.62
CA VAL A 80 -2.46 -5.85 -2.10
C VAL A 80 -1.04 -6.13 -1.60
N LEU A 81 -0.77 -7.28 -0.99
CA LEU A 81 0.58 -7.67 -0.63
C LEU A 81 1.48 -7.75 -1.87
N VAL A 82 1.05 -8.49 -2.91
CA VAL A 82 1.82 -8.65 -4.16
C VAL A 82 2.03 -7.30 -4.85
N SER A 83 0.99 -6.51 -5.01
CA SER A 83 1.09 -5.21 -5.69
C SER A 83 2.02 -4.24 -4.96
N THR A 84 2.04 -4.28 -3.63
CA THR A 84 2.92 -3.45 -2.81
C THR A 84 4.37 -3.92 -2.88
N LEU A 85 4.62 -5.23 -2.75
CA LEU A 85 5.94 -5.81 -2.94
C LEU A 85 6.52 -5.40 -4.30
N ASN A 86 5.74 -5.57 -5.37
CA ASN A 86 6.14 -5.20 -6.72
C ASN A 86 6.40 -3.69 -6.86
N SER A 87 5.51 -2.85 -6.34
CA SER A 87 5.64 -1.38 -6.43
C SER A 87 6.89 -0.85 -5.74
N TYR A 88 7.26 -1.44 -4.61
CA TYR A 88 8.45 -1.03 -3.85
C TYR A 88 9.71 -1.83 -4.21
N GLY A 89 9.62 -2.82 -5.11
CA GLY A 89 10.74 -3.67 -5.49
C GLY A 89 11.21 -4.57 -4.34
N MET A 90 10.29 -4.94 -3.46
CA MET A 90 10.56 -5.83 -2.32
C MET A 90 10.56 -7.30 -2.74
N GLN A 91 11.21 -8.14 -1.95
CA GLN A 91 11.22 -9.58 -2.18
C GLN A 91 10.02 -10.26 -1.50
N ILE A 92 9.62 -11.44 -1.98
CA ILE A 92 8.54 -12.23 -1.34
C ILE A 92 8.84 -12.51 0.14
N GLY A 93 10.10 -12.68 0.51
CA GLY A 93 10.53 -12.83 1.90
C GLY A 93 10.18 -11.65 2.82
N ASP A 94 9.89 -10.46 2.27
CA ASP A 94 9.47 -9.29 3.02
C ASP A 94 7.95 -9.24 3.26
N ALA A 95 7.18 -10.20 2.72
CA ALA A 95 5.73 -10.26 2.88
C ALA A 95 5.29 -10.26 4.35
N GLY A 96 6.06 -10.88 5.25
CA GLY A 96 5.80 -10.86 6.69
C GLY A 96 5.84 -9.44 7.26
N LYS A 97 6.91 -8.68 6.98
CA LYS A 97 7.04 -7.29 7.43
C LYS A 97 5.92 -6.40 6.89
N LEU A 98 5.56 -6.61 5.62
CA LEU A 98 4.47 -5.86 5.00
C LEU A 98 3.11 -6.22 5.60
N SER A 99 2.90 -7.49 5.94
CA SER A 99 1.72 -7.96 6.67
C SER A 99 1.59 -7.29 8.04
N ASP A 100 2.70 -7.22 8.79
CA ASP A 100 2.74 -6.54 10.10
C ASP A 100 2.44 -5.04 9.96
N LEU A 101 2.97 -4.40 8.93
CA LEU A 101 2.67 -2.99 8.64
C LEU A 101 1.18 -2.78 8.33
N PHE A 102 0.59 -3.60 7.47
CA PHE A 102 -0.84 -3.49 7.16
C PHE A 102 -1.72 -3.76 8.38
N PHE A 103 -1.35 -4.74 9.21
CA PHE A 103 -2.05 -4.97 10.47
C PHE A 103 -1.99 -3.72 11.36
N LYS A 104 -0.82 -3.09 11.48
CA LYS A 104 -0.64 -1.87 12.26
C LYS A 104 -1.46 -0.69 11.72
N ILE A 105 -1.55 -0.50 10.42
CA ILE A 105 -2.40 0.55 9.81
C ILE A 105 -3.87 0.36 10.20
N ILE A 106 -4.34 -0.89 10.25
CA ILE A 106 -5.71 -1.23 10.61
C ILE A 106 -5.95 -1.06 12.11
N ASP A 107 -4.97 -1.41 12.94
CA ASP A 107 -5.04 -1.29 14.39
C ASP A 107 -5.00 0.17 14.87
N ASP A 108 -4.17 1.00 14.25
CA ASP A 108 -4.00 2.41 14.57
C ASP A 108 -5.04 3.33 13.91
N GLY A 109 -5.65 2.90 12.80
CA GLY A 109 -6.58 3.68 11.98
C GLY A 109 -8.03 3.20 12.05
N ASP A 110 -8.94 3.97 11.45
CA ASP A 110 -10.32 3.54 11.21
C ASP A 110 -10.48 3.07 9.76
N ILE A 111 -9.84 1.95 9.44
CA ILE A 111 -9.82 1.36 8.09
C ILE A 111 -9.86 -0.17 8.17
N SER A 112 -10.68 -0.80 7.33
CA SER A 112 -10.64 -2.24 7.17
C SER A 112 -9.53 -2.69 6.20
N MET A 113 -9.10 -3.95 6.31
CA MET A 113 -8.14 -4.53 5.35
C MET A 113 -8.69 -4.53 3.91
N ASN A 114 -10.00 -4.73 3.74
CA ASN A 114 -10.64 -4.71 2.43
C ASN A 114 -10.61 -3.30 1.81
N ASP A 115 -10.86 -2.25 2.59
CA ASP A 115 -10.77 -0.86 2.13
C ASP A 115 -9.33 -0.48 1.78
N LEU A 116 -8.38 -0.91 2.62
CA LEU A 116 -6.95 -0.72 2.36
C LEU A 116 -6.55 -1.42 1.06
N ALA A 117 -6.93 -2.69 0.88
CA ALA A 117 -6.64 -3.47 -0.33
C ALA A 117 -7.24 -2.85 -1.60
N ALA A 118 -8.45 -2.29 -1.51
CA ALA A 118 -9.13 -1.67 -2.65
C ALA A 118 -8.46 -0.37 -3.13
N SER A 119 -7.71 0.31 -2.26
CA SER A 119 -7.24 1.68 -2.55
C SER A 119 -5.72 1.85 -2.47
N PHE A 120 -5.01 1.04 -1.69
CA PHE A 120 -3.56 1.22 -1.43
C PHE A 120 -2.71 1.21 -2.69
N ALA A 121 -3.08 0.39 -3.69
CA ALA A 121 -2.41 0.35 -4.98
C ALA A 121 -2.39 1.71 -5.72
N LYS A 122 -3.24 2.66 -5.36
CA LYS A 122 -3.29 3.99 -5.96
C LYS A 122 -2.21 4.93 -5.40
N VAL A 123 -1.86 4.80 -4.13
CA VAL A 123 -0.86 5.67 -3.48
C VAL A 123 0.54 5.08 -3.51
N ALA A 124 0.69 3.76 -3.43
CA ALA A 124 1.97 3.09 -3.32
C ALA A 124 2.98 3.45 -4.44
N PRO A 125 2.62 3.46 -5.74
CA PRO A 125 3.55 3.84 -6.80
C PRO A 125 4.00 5.30 -6.71
N VAL A 126 3.08 6.21 -6.39
CA VAL A 126 3.37 7.65 -6.28
C VAL A 126 4.29 7.91 -5.09
N ALA A 127 4.02 7.28 -3.96
CA ALA A 127 4.86 7.33 -2.76
C ALA A 127 6.28 6.81 -3.04
N LYS A 128 6.40 5.69 -3.76
CA LYS A 128 7.70 5.15 -4.17
C LYS A 128 8.49 6.11 -5.02
N ILE A 129 7.85 6.74 -6.03
CA ILE A 129 8.49 7.76 -6.88
C ILE A 129 8.94 8.97 -6.05
N ALA A 130 8.14 9.35 -5.06
CA ALA A 130 8.42 10.44 -4.14
C ALA A 130 9.55 10.13 -3.13
N GLY A 131 9.95 8.86 -3.00
CA GLY A 131 10.89 8.40 -1.98
C GLY A 131 10.29 8.32 -0.57
N VAL A 132 8.95 8.33 -0.47
CA VAL A 132 8.24 8.17 0.81
C VAL A 132 8.19 6.68 1.15
N SER A 133 8.51 6.34 2.39
CA SER A 133 8.52 4.96 2.88
C SER A 133 7.11 4.39 3.06
N LEU A 134 7.02 3.05 3.12
CA LEU A 134 5.75 2.38 3.40
C LEU A 134 5.23 2.70 4.81
N GLU A 135 6.14 2.84 5.76
CA GLU A 135 5.84 3.21 7.15
C GLU A 135 5.24 4.62 7.24
N GLU A 136 5.79 5.59 6.50
CA GLU A 136 5.25 6.95 6.46
C GLU A 136 3.86 6.99 5.83
N ILE A 137 3.66 6.26 4.72
CA ILE A 137 2.34 6.13 4.08
C ILE A 137 1.34 5.46 5.03
N GLY A 138 1.75 4.38 5.68
CA GLY A 138 0.92 3.67 6.64
C GLY A 138 0.49 4.56 7.80
N ALA A 139 1.43 5.25 8.42
CA ALA A 139 1.15 6.20 9.50
C ALA A 139 0.20 7.33 9.05
N ALA A 140 0.42 7.89 7.85
CA ALA A 140 -0.43 8.93 7.30
C ALA A 140 -1.87 8.43 7.09
N ILE A 141 -2.06 7.22 6.51
CA ILE A 141 -3.39 6.63 6.33
C ILE A 141 -4.08 6.41 7.68
N ALA A 142 -3.37 5.85 8.67
CA ALA A 142 -3.91 5.64 10.00
C ALA A 142 -4.38 6.94 10.65
N VAL A 143 -3.57 8.01 10.61
CA VAL A 143 -3.93 9.33 11.15
C VAL A 143 -5.15 9.92 10.44
N LEU A 144 -5.16 9.90 9.11
CA LEU A 144 -6.26 10.46 8.32
C LEU A 144 -7.58 9.74 8.59
N THR A 145 -7.56 8.40 8.65
CA THR A 145 -8.78 7.61 8.90
C THR A 145 -9.23 7.74 10.36
N ALA A 146 -8.32 7.73 11.33
CA ALA A 146 -8.63 7.98 12.73
C ALA A 146 -9.20 9.41 12.97
N SER A 147 -8.87 10.36 12.08
CA SER A 147 -9.45 11.72 12.10
C SER A 147 -10.84 11.79 11.46
N GLY A 148 -11.42 10.66 11.04
CA GLY A 148 -12.77 10.57 10.48
C GLY A 148 -12.86 10.77 8.97
N ILE A 149 -11.73 10.86 8.26
CA ILE A 149 -11.74 10.89 6.80
C ILE A 149 -11.93 9.46 6.29
N LYS A 150 -12.87 9.26 5.37
CA LYS A 150 -13.15 7.92 4.84
C LYS A 150 -11.91 7.28 4.20
N PRO A 151 -11.72 5.96 4.32
CA PRO A 151 -10.53 5.26 3.83
C PRO A 151 -10.14 5.60 2.39
N ALA A 152 -11.08 5.51 1.44
CA ALA A 152 -10.82 5.79 0.03
C ALA A 152 -10.43 7.27 -0.21
N GLU A 153 -11.07 8.20 0.51
CA GLU A 153 -10.76 9.62 0.45
C GLU A 153 -9.38 9.92 1.06
N SER A 154 -9.05 9.30 2.20
CA SER A 154 -7.75 9.45 2.86
C SER A 154 -6.60 9.08 1.92
N ILE A 155 -6.74 7.98 1.19
CA ILE A 155 -5.73 7.51 0.24
C ILE A 155 -5.64 8.43 -0.98
N GLU A 156 -6.77 8.90 -1.52
CA GLU A 156 -6.77 9.85 -2.64
C GLU A 156 -6.20 11.22 -2.23
N TYR A 157 -6.53 11.72 -1.06
CA TYR A 157 -6.03 12.99 -0.54
C TYR A 157 -4.51 12.92 -0.30
N LEU A 158 -4.04 11.83 0.30
CA LEU A 158 -2.61 11.59 0.50
C LEU A 158 -1.86 11.49 -0.83
N ARG A 159 -2.42 10.76 -1.80
CA ARG A 159 -1.87 10.67 -3.16
C ARG A 159 -1.80 12.05 -3.82
N GLY A 160 -2.87 12.85 -3.69
CA GLY A 160 -2.93 14.22 -4.20
C GLY A 160 -1.85 15.11 -3.57
N ALA A 161 -1.70 15.06 -2.25
CA ALA A 161 -0.69 15.83 -1.53
C ALA A 161 0.74 15.50 -2.01
N ILE A 162 1.08 14.21 -2.09
CA ILE A 162 2.39 13.76 -2.58
C ILE A 162 2.59 14.18 -4.05
N SER A 163 1.57 14.05 -4.90
CA SER A 163 1.65 14.43 -6.31
C SER A 163 1.89 15.93 -6.48
N ASN A 164 1.23 16.77 -5.69
CA ASN A 164 1.41 18.23 -5.73
C ASN A 164 2.78 18.66 -5.19
N ILE A 165 3.33 17.92 -4.22
CA ILE A 165 4.72 18.13 -3.79
C ILE A 165 5.69 17.79 -4.95
N LEU A 166 5.48 16.67 -5.66
CA LEU A 166 6.36 16.24 -6.75
C LEU A 166 6.27 17.13 -8.00
N SER A 167 5.06 17.60 -8.31
CA SER A 167 4.74 18.36 -9.51
C SER A 167 4.01 19.65 -9.17
N PRO A 168 4.67 20.59 -8.46
CA PRO A 168 4.04 21.81 -8.00
C PRO A 168 3.70 22.76 -9.14
N SER A 169 2.62 23.54 -8.95
CA SER A 169 2.32 24.68 -9.80
C SER A 169 3.42 25.75 -9.69
N LYS A 170 3.40 26.73 -10.61
CA LYS A 170 4.32 27.88 -10.55
C LYS A 170 4.16 28.63 -9.23
N ASP A 171 2.92 28.94 -8.87
CA ASP A 171 2.60 29.69 -7.65
C ASP A 171 3.02 28.93 -6.38
N ALA A 172 2.87 27.59 -6.36
CA ALA A 172 3.33 26.75 -5.26
C ALA A 172 4.86 26.79 -5.11
N LYS A 173 5.60 26.78 -6.23
CA LYS A 173 7.07 26.91 -6.20
C LYS A 173 7.51 28.27 -5.64
N GLU A 174 6.95 29.35 -6.17
CA GLU A 174 7.26 30.72 -5.76
C GLU A 174 6.93 30.94 -4.28
N LEU A 175 5.79 30.43 -3.81
CA LEU A 175 5.41 30.51 -2.42
C LEU A 175 6.36 29.71 -1.52
N ALA A 176 6.68 28.44 -1.88
CA ALA A 176 7.61 27.62 -1.13
C ALA A 176 8.99 28.28 -0.99
N GLU A 177 9.52 28.85 -2.09
CA GLU A 177 10.78 29.59 -2.09
C GLU A 177 10.71 30.81 -1.16
N SER A 178 9.63 31.58 -1.20
CA SER A 178 9.42 32.75 -0.32
C SER A 178 9.35 32.39 1.16
N LEU A 179 8.88 31.19 1.47
CA LEU A 179 8.79 30.63 2.82
C LEU A 179 10.08 29.90 3.25
N GLY A 180 11.09 29.82 2.38
CA GLY A 180 12.33 29.11 2.67
C GLY A 180 12.18 27.57 2.72
N ILE A 181 11.16 27.01 2.08
CA ILE A 181 10.85 25.58 2.10
C ILE A 181 11.49 24.92 0.87
N THR A 182 12.29 23.89 1.10
CA THR A 182 12.74 23.00 0.00
C THR A 182 11.57 22.14 -0.44
N TRP A 183 10.97 22.46 -1.59
CA TRP A 183 9.80 21.74 -2.12
C TRP A 183 10.20 20.62 -3.08
N GLY A 184 9.29 19.67 -3.32
CA GLY A 184 9.51 18.60 -4.28
C GLY A 184 10.20 17.36 -3.69
N ALA A 185 10.73 16.50 -4.56
CA ALA A 185 11.41 15.28 -4.17
C ALA A 185 12.62 15.54 -3.23
N ALA A 186 13.30 16.68 -3.39
CA ALA A 186 14.42 17.06 -2.52
C ALA A 186 13.96 17.32 -1.08
N GLY A 187 12.85 18.00 -0.88
CA GLY A 187 12.25 18.22 0.43
C GLY A 187 11.79 16.94 1.08
N LEU A 188 11.08 16.08 0.35
CA LEU A 188 10.66 14.76 0.84
C LEU A 188 11.85 13.89 1.24
N LYS A 189 12.92 13.92 0.46
CA LYS A 189 14.14 13.15 0.78
C LYS A 189 14.86 13.68 2.02
N ALA A 190 14.86 15.00 2.24
CA ALA A 190 15.56 15.64 3.35
C ALA A 190 14.80 15.48 4.68
N ASP A 191 13.50 15.64 4.64
CA ASP A 191 12.67 15.81 5.83
C ASP A 191 11.68 14.66 6.07
N GLY A 192 11.50 13.77 5.10
CA GLY A 192 10.38 12.84 5.06
C GLY A 192 9.04 13.55 4.81
N LEU A 193 7.96 12.78 4.70
CA LEU A 193 6.64 13.35 4.48
C LEU A 193 6.18 14.18 5.69
N ALA A 194 6.23 13.60 6.88
CA ALA A 194 5.77 14.28 8.11
C ALA A 194 6.59 15.54 8.41
N GLY A 195 7.92 15.46 8.32
CA GLY A 195 8.79 16.60 8.57
C GLY A 195 8.59 17.75 7.59
N LEU A 196 8.37 17.45 6.30
CA LEU A 196 8.05 18.47 5.29
C LEU A 196 6.71 19.14 5.60
N LEU A 197 5.66 18.37 5.94
CA LEU A 197 4.34 18.92 6.29
C LEU A 197 4.39 19.80 7.54
N GLN A 198 5.14 19.40 8.56
CA GLN A 198 5.36 20.22 9.78
C GLN A 198 6.06 21.53 9.46
N LYS A 199 7.11 21.51 8.61
CA LYS A 199 7.77 22.74 8.16
C LYS A 199 6.83 23.66 7.40
N VAL A 200 5.99 23.10 6.53
CA VAL A 200 4.96 23.85 5.80
C VAL A 200 3.97 24.50 6.78
N SER A 201 3.44 23.74 7.72
CA SER A 201 2.50 24.23 8.73
C SER A 201 3.11 25.37 9.55
N ALA A 202 4.34 25.20 10.01
CA ALA A 202 5.06 26.22 10.77
C ALA A 202 5.33 27.49 9.94
N ALA A 203 5.79 27.36 8.70
CA ALA A 203 6.13 28.48 7.84
C ALA A 203 4.90 29.26 7.35
N THR A 204 3.76 28.58 7.15
CA THR A 204 2.48 29.23 6.78
C THR A 204 1.70 29.73 7.99
N GLY A 205 2.12 29.41 9.21
CA GLY A 205 1.36 29.68 10.43
C GLY A 205 -0.05 29.05 10.40
N GLY A 206 -0.23 27.95 9.64
CA GLY A 206 -1.52 27.29 9.43
C GLY A 206 -2.47 28.04 8.49
N SER A 207 -1.97 29.03 7.72
CA SER A 207 -2.80 29.78 6.76
C SER A 207 -3.42 28.85 5.72
N ALA A 208 -4.75 28.70 5.73
CA ALA A 208 -5.49 27.90 4.79
C ALA A 208 -5.30 28.37 3.33
N GLU A 209 -5.15 29.68 3.12
CA GLU A 209 -4.92 30.25 1.79
C GLU A 209 -3.55 29.81 1.21
N GLN A 210 -2.48 29.93 2.01
CA GLN A 210 -1.14 29.52 1.59
C GLN A 210 -1.05 27.99 1.43
N MET A 211 -1.64 27.23 2.33
CA MET A 211 -1.71 25.78 2.23
C MET A 211 -2.44 25.34 0.95
N LYS A 212 -3.55 26.03 0.60
CA LYS A 212 -4.27 25.75 -0.65
C LYS A 212 -3.45 26.07 -1.90
N VAL A 213 -2.63 27.12 -1.89
CA VAL A 213 -1.70 27.39 -2.99
C VAL A 213 -0.68 26.28 -3.13
N LEU A 214 -0.09 25.82 -2.02
CA LEU A 214 0.94 24.78 -2.02
C LEU A 214 0.40 23.42 -2.48
N PHE A 215 -0.79 23.01 -2.02
CA PHE A 215 -1.35 21.68 -2.26
C PHE A 215 -2.42 21.64 -3.36
N GLY A 216 -2.87 22.75 -3.87
CA GLY A 216 -3.76 22.89 -5.02
C GLY A 216 -5.22 22.55 -4.71
N ASP A 217 -5.57 21.26 -4.58
CA ASP A 217 -6.94 20.83 -4.34
C ASP A 217 -7.29 20.72 -2.84
N ILE A 218 -8.60 20.71 -2.53
CA ILE A 218 -9.11 20.65 -1.15
C ILE A 218 -8.72 19.35 -0.47
N GLY A 219 -8.70 18.23 -1.19
CA GLY A 219 -8.36 16.93 -0.61
C GLY A 219 -6.90 16.87 -0.19
N ALA A 220 -5.98 17.27 -1.07
CA ALA A 220 -4.55 17.34 -0.79
C ALA A 220 -4.25 18.32 0.37
N PHE A 221 -4.91 19.48 0.37
CA PHE A 221 -4.84 20.43 1.48
C PHE A 221 -5.33 19.81 2.80
N THR A 222 -6.49 19.12 2.77
CA THR A 222 -7.04 18.47 3.96
C THR A 222 -6.08 17.44 4.54
N ALA A 223 -5.51 16.57 3.68
CA ALA A 223 -4.50 15.61 4.12
C ALA A 223 -3.29 16.31 4.75
N ALA A 224 -2.73 17.31 4.07
CA ALA A 224 -1.57 18.04 4.55
C ALA A 224 -1.83 18.73 5.90
N ALA A 225 -2.99 19.37 6.06
CA ALA A 225 -3.37 20.05 7.29
C ALA A 225 -3.65 19.09 8.46
N THR A 226 -4.14 17.88 8.16
CA THR A 226 -4.41 16.86 9.19
C THR A 226 -3.13 16.18 9.67
N LEU A 227 -2.13 16.05 8.78
CA LEU A 227 -0.86 15.37 9.05
C LEU A 227 0.23 16.31 9.62
N ALA A 228 0.04 17.63 9.54
CA ALA A 228 0.97 18.64 10.03
C ALA A 228 0.85 18.86 11.55
#